data_85351ab623989e7c9b2095c3d29d50a0
#
_entry.id   85351ab623989e7c9b2095c3d29d50a0
#
_cell.length_a   1.000
_cell.length_b   1.000
_cell.length_c   1.000
_cell.angle_alpha   90.00
_cell.angle_beta   90.00
_cell.angle_gamma   90.00
#
_symmetry.space_group_name_H-M   'P 1'
#
loop_
_entity.id
_entity.type
_entity.pdbx_description
1 polymer ?
#
loop_
_entity_poly.entity_id
_entity_poly.type
_entity_poly.pdbx_seq_one_letter_code
_entity_poly.pdbx_strand_id
1 'polypeptide(L)'
;AIYGADDGDLNGNPVQASLCDTKGNLWFGLFNGGLCYYNRTQKYFRQVFSKDKALIDVRAIYEDDHHTIWIGTSEGVYKAGLDGQLFLEHYIENEQVRCLFKDEQGFLWVGTFGGGVLVYSPDFKMIKHFYTAEQFPSNTINSIYGDSKKRIWVATGEGLVCFPSPNNMKYQVFKRGDGLENAHIRAIMEDASGRIWCSTNKGISCYIAVKNSFYNYGRWDGVPIVGFMSGSVTHDYDGNIYFGSLNGLCRFNPEMVLAKREAPSAIMTGLRIFVPISERKSEEKMIELHGCPAVR
;
A
#
# COMPACT_ATOMS: atom_id res chain seq x y z
N ALA A 1 -9.97 22.39 -13.19
CA ALA A 1 -10.37 23.28 -12.09
C ALA A 1 -9.46 22.98 -10.90
N ILE A 2 -9.07 23.98 -10.15
CA ILE A 2 -8.37 23.87 -8.87
C ILE A 2 -9.40 24.23 -7.80
N TYR A 3 -9.59 23.34 -6.83
CA TYR A 3 -10.48 23.54 -5.71
C TYR A 3 -9.64 23.66 -4.45
N GLY A 4 -9.88 24.66 -3.63
CA GLY A 4 -9.08 24.98 -2.45
C GLY A 4 -9.89 25.52 -1.29
N ALA A 5 -9.17 25.85 -0.22
CA ALA A 5 -9.75 26.40 1.00
C ALA A 5 -10.53 27.70 0.79
N ASP A 6 -10.08 28.54 -0.14
CA ASP A 6 -10.66 29.87 -0.41
C ASP A 6 -12.03 29.77 -1.09
N ASP A 7 -12.31 28.66 -1.77
CA ASP A 7 -13.59 28.40 -2.42
C ASP A 7 -14.63 27.75 -1.47
N GLY A 8 -14.24 27.48 -0.22
CA GLY A 8 -15.08 26.82 0.78
C GLY A 8 -15.34 25.33 0.54
N ASP A 9 -14.73 24.75 -0.50
CA ASP A 9 -15.04 23.39 -0.97
C ASP A 9 -14.44 22.29 -0.12
N LEU A 10 -13.21 22.48 0.38
CA LEU A 10 -12.46 21.49 1.18
C LEU A 10 -12.06 21.99 2.57
N ASN A 11 -12.60 23.10 3.03
CA ASN A 11 -12.35 23.70 4.37
C ASN A 11 -10.87 23.86 4.75
N GLY A 12 -9.95 23.87 3.78
CA GLY A 12 -8.53 24.03 4.01
C GLY A 12 -7.81 22.86 4.70
N ASN A 13 -8.49 21.74 4.93
CA ASN A 13 -7.91 20.60 5.61
C ASN A 13 -7.17 19.67 4.63
N PRO A 14 -6.05 19.05 5.03
CA PRO A 14 -5.34 18.09 4.20
C PRO A 14 -6.22 16.89 3.82
N VAL A 15 -6.21 16.52 2.53
CA VAL A 15 -6.88 15.31 2.04
C VAL A 15 -6.04 14.09 2.42
N GLN A 16 -6.63 13.14 3.14
CA GLN A 16 -6.00 11.88 3.55
C GLN A 16 -6.44 10.69 2.70
N ALA A 17 -7.69 10.71 2.24
CA ALA A 17 -8.23 9.67 1.39
C ALA A 17 -9.03 10.29 0.24
N SER A 18 -9.01 9.65 -0.91
CA SER A 18 -9.85 10.03 -2.06
C SER A 18 -10.34 8.79 -2.79
N LEU A 19 -11.56 8.88 -3.32
CA LEU A 19 -12.18 7.84 -4.12
C LEU A 19 -12.95 8.49 -5.27
N CYS A 20 -12.81 7.92 -6.47
CA CYS A 20 -13.75 8.15 -7.57
C CYS A 20 -14.71 6.96 -7.58
N ASP A 21 -15.98 7.18 -7.27
CA ASP A 21 -16.98 6.10 -7.25
C ASP A 21 -17.33 5.65 -8.69
N THR A 22 -17.99 4.51 -8.81
CA THR A 22 -18.39 3.93 -10.10
C THR A 22 -19.36 4.84 -10.88
N LYS A 23 -20.02 5.79 -10.22
CA LYS A 23 -20.86 6.82 -10.86
C LYS A 23 -20.05 8.05 -11.30
N GLY A 24 -18.76 8.07 -11.06
CA GLY A 24 -17.83 9.15 -11.40
C GLY A 24 -17.83 10.32 -10.41
N ASN A 25 -18.49 10.23 -9.27
CA ASN A 25 -18.41 11.25 -8.23
C ASN A 25 -17.11 11.11 -7.43
N LEU A 26 -16.68 12.20 -6.80
CA LEU A 26 -15.45 12.21 -6.02
C LEU A 26 -15.76 12.34 -4.53
N TRP A 27 -15.06 11.54 -3.76
CA TRP A 27 -15.12 11.53 -2.30
C TRP A 27 -13.76 11.91 -1.73
N PHE A 28 -13.73 12.78 -0.74
CA PHE A 28 -12.51 13.26 -0.11
C PHE A 28 -12.62 13.13 1.41
N GLY A 29 -11.75 12.33 1.99
CA GLY A 29 -11.56 12.24 3.42
C GLY A 29 -10.53 13.25 3.88
N LEU A 30 -10.89 14.08 4.85
CA LEU A 30 -10.07 15.18 5.33
C LEU A 30 -9.54 14.90 6.73
N PHE A 31 -8.35 15.39 7.00
CA PHE A 31 -7.80 15.45 8.35
C PHE A 31 -8.50 16.56 9.12
N ASN A 32 -9.13 16.24 10.25
CA ASN A 32 -9.95 17.19 11.05
C ASN A 32 -11.05 17.94 10.26
N GLY A 33 -11.42 17.45 9.09
CA GLY A 33 -12.38 18.13 8.21
C GLY A 33 -13.58 17.27 7.79
N GLY A 34 -13.62 16.02 8.23
CA GLY A 34 -14.70 15.09 7.89
C GLY A 34 -14.64 14.58 6.45
N LEU A 35 -15.80 14.39 5.85
CA LEU A 35 -15.97 13.86 4.51
C LEU A 35 -16.56 14.90 3.58
N CYS A 36 -15.95 15.08 2.41
CA CYS A 36 -16.51 15.89 1.32
C CYS A 36 -16.90 15.01 0.14
N TYR A 37 -18.02 15.33 -0.47
CA TYR A 37 -18.54 14.68 -1.66
C TYR A 37 -18.69 15.69 -2.78
N TYR A 38 -18.15 15.38 -3.97
CA TYR A 38 -18.33 16.16 -5.17
C TYR A 38 -19.18 15.42 -6.19
N ASN A 39 -20.36 15.96 -6.48
CA ASN A 39 -21.20 15.45 -7.57
C ASN A 39 -20.70 15.98 -8.91
N ARG A 40 -20.15 15.08 -9.74
CA ARG A 40 -19.56 15.45 -11.03
C ARG A 40 -20.60 15.95 -12.04
N THR A 41 -21.81 15.39 -12.01
CA THR A 41 -22.88 15.74 -12.95
C THR A 41 -23.47 17.12 -12.63
N GLN A 42 -23.74 17.37 -11.35
CA GLN A 42 -24.35 18.61 -10.88
C GLN A 42 -23.32 19.67 -10.50
N LYS A 43 -22.02 19.32 -10.49
CA LYS A 43 -20.88 20.22 -10.24
C LYS A 43 -20.96 20.99 -8.92
N TYR A 44 -21.32 20.31 -7.84
CA TYR A 44 -21.32 20.90 -6.50
C TYR A 44 -20.57 20.04 -5.49
N PHE A 45 -20.01 20.70 -4.49
CA PHE A 45 -19.48 20.06 -3.29
C PHE A 45 -20.51 20.02 -2.17
N ARG A 46 -20.46 18.96 -1.39
CA ARG A 46 -21.23 18.83 -0.16
C ARG A 46 -20.32 18.28 0.93
N GLN A 47 -20.24 18.97 2.05
CA GLN A 47 -19.66 18.43 3.26
C GLN A 47 -20.64 17.50 3.94
N VAL A 48 -20.15 16.37 4.41
CA VAL A 48 -20.96 15.34 5.06
C VAL A 48 -20.67 15.35 6.54
N PHE A 49 -21.73 15.50 7.32
CA PHE A 49 -21.68 15.44 8.78
C PHE A 49 -22.43 14.21 9.26
N SER A 50 -21.93 13.52 10.29
CA SER A 50 -22.74 12.55 11.01
C SER A 50 -23.81 13.26 11.83
N LYS A 51 -24.94 12.57 12.14
CA LYS A 51 -26.03 13.16 12.95
C LYS A 51 -25.57 13.57 14.35
N ASP A 52 -24.55 12.91 14.88
CA ASP A 52 -24.16 13.02 16.29
C ASP A 52 -22.82 13.72 16.53
N LYS A 53 -21.92 13.73 15.55
CA LYS A 53 -20.60 14.42 15.61
C LYS A 53 -20.07 14.70 14.20
N ALA A 54 -19.28 15.75 14.03
CA ALA A 54 -18.47 15.89 12.83
C ALA A 54 -17.52 14.70 12.72
N LEU A 55 -17.47 14.03 11.55
CA LEU A 55 -16.41 13.08 11.25
C LEU A 55 -15.09 13.85 11.27
N ILE A 56 -14.27 13.63 12.29
CA ILE A 56 -13.12 14.49 12.54
C ILE A 56 -11.98 14.12 11.59
N ASP A 57 -11.72 12.82 11.42
CA ASP A 57 -10.52 12.34 10.73
C ASP A 57 -10.88 11.13 9.84
N VAL A 58 -11.08 11.38 8.55
CA VAL A 58 -11.43 10.34 7.56
C VAL A 58 -10.17 9.87 6.85
N ARG A 59 -9.78 8.62 7.09
CA ARG A 59 -8.50 8.03 6.64
C ARG A 59 -8.64 7.00 5.53
N ALA A 60 -9.83 6.44 5.36
CA ALA A 60 -10.11 5.44 4.33
C ALA A 60 -11.48 5.67 3.73
N ILE A 61 -11.59 5.52 2.41
CA ILE A 61 -12.85 5.50 1.68
C ILE A 61 -12.76 4.32 0.71
N TYR A 62 -13.77 3.47 0.73
CA TYR A 62 -13.82 2.25 -0.08
C TYR A 62 -15.23 2.04 -0.64
N GLU A 63 -15.33 1.77 -1.94
CA GLU A 63 -16.57 1.33 -2.60
C GLU A 63 -16.54 -0.18 -2.77
N ASP A 64 -17.57 -0.88 -2.27
CA ASP A 64 -17.69 -2.32 -2.44
C ASP A 64 -18.41 -2.69 -3.76
N ASP A 65 -18.46 -3.97 -4.08
CA ASP A 65 -19.07 -4.50 -5.31
C ASP A 65 -20.59 -4.23 -5.40
N HIS A 66 -21.22 -3.82 -4.29
CA HIS A 66 -22.61 -3.39 -4.24
C HIS A 66 -22.77 -1.86 -4.33
N HIS A 67 -21.69 -1.15 -4.69
CA HIS A 67 -21.63 0.32 -4.76
C HIS A 67 -21.91 1.01 -3.42
N THR A 68 -21.66 0.32 -2.32
CA THR A 68 -21.73 0.89 -0.98
C THR A 68 -20.42 1.57 -0.64
N ILE A 69 -20.50 2.82 -0.17
CA ILE A 69 -19.33 3.58 0.26
C ILE A 69 -19.10 3.35 1.75
N TRP A 70 -17.95 2.79 2.07
CA TRP A 70 -17.45 2.56 3.42
C TRP A 70 -16.42 3.60 3.79
N ILE A 71 -16.49 4.11 5.01
CA ILE A 71 -15.66 5.19 5.49
C ILE A 71 -14.99 4.76 6.78
N GLY A 72 -13.65 4.74 6.76
CA GLY A 72 -12.80 4.49 7.91
C GLY A 72 -12.34 5.80 8.54
N THR A 73 -12.54 5.92 9.84
CA THR A 73 -12.20 7.11 10.62
C THR A 73 -11.32 6.77 11.81
N SER A 74 -10.91 7.79 12.56
CA SER A 74 -10.27 7.60 13.88
C SER A 74 -11.19 7.03 14.95
N GLU A 75 -12.49 6.98 14.71
CA GLU A 75 -13.51 6.53 15.68
C GLU A 75 -14.22 5.23 15.25
N GLY A 76 -13.92 4.73 14.06
CA GLY A 76 -14.50 3.48 13.57
C GLY A 76 -14.90 3.49 12.11
N VAL A 77 -15.84 2.64 11.72
CA VAL A 77 -16.32 2.45 10.35
C VAL A 77 -17.74 2.94 10.20
N TYR A 78 -17.96 3.74 9.16
CA TYR A 78 -19.28 4.25 8.77
C TYR A 78 -19.62 3.76 7.36
N LYS A 79 -20.92 3.70 7.09
CA LYS A 79 -21.47 3.49 5.77
C LYS A 79 -22.14 4.77 5.28
N ALA A 80 -21.81 5.22 4.08
CA ALA A 80 -22.49 6.33 3.44
C ALA A 80 -23.65 5.82 2.59
N GLY A 81 -24.82 6.42 2.80
CA GLY A 81 -26.00 6.20 1.97
C GLY A 81 -26.36 7.45 1.18
N LEU A 82 -26.84 7.28 -0.06
CA LEU A 82 -27.28 8.34 -0.97
C LEU A 82 -28.78 8.14 -1.26
N ASP A 83 -29.61 8.28 -0.26
CA ASP A 83 -31.08 8.25 -0.44
C ASP A 83 -31.63 9.70 -0.35
N GLY A 84 -31.38 10.47 -1.44
CA GLY A 84 -31.78 11.88 -1.54
C GLY A 84 -31.03 12.83 -0.59
N GLN A 85 -30.58 12.36 0.55
CA GLN A 85 -29.68 13.03 1.48
C GLN A 85 -28.52 12.07 1.81
N LEU A 86 -27.32 12.62 1.84
CA LEU A 86 -26.15 11.88 2.28
C LEU A 86 -26.23 11.68 3.79
N PHE A 87 -26.34 10.43 4.23
CA PHE A 87 -26.33 10.05 5.64
C PHE A 87 -25.20 9.07 5.92
N LEU A 88 -24.75 9.06 7.16
CA LEU A 88 -23.73 8.14 7.65
C LEU A 88 -24.34 7.27 8.74
N GLU A 89 -24.14 5.99 8.61
CA GLU A 89 -24.53 4.99 9.57
C GLU A 89 -23.28 4.38 10.19
N HIS A 90 -23.19 4.36 11.53
CA HIS A 90 -22.06 3.83 12.27
C HIS A 90 -22.19 2.31 12.42
N TYR A 91 -21.17 1.57 12.01
CA TYR A 91 -21.18 0.11 12.02
C TYR A 91 -20.17 -0.50 12.99
N ILE A 92 -19.00 0.11 13.16
CA ILE A 92 -17.93 -0.38 14.02
C ILE A 92 -17.40 0.81 14.82
N GLU A 93 -17.39 0.69 16.14
CA GLU A 93 -17.00 1.76 17.07
C GLU A 93 -15.60 1.55 17.65
N ASN A 94 -14.98 2.64 18.07
CA ASN A 94 -13.75 2.69 18.87
C ASN A 94 -12.50 2.10 18.20
N GLU A 95 -12.46 2.06 16.84
CA GLU A 95 -11.30 1.59 16.08
C GLU A 95 -10.63 2.72 15.30
N GLN A 96 -9.32 2.83 15.42
CA GLN A 96 -8.53 3.76 14.62
C GLN A 96 -8.27 3.19 13.22
N VAL A 97 -9.25 3.33 12.34
CA VAL A 97 -9.23 2.73 11.01
C VAL A 97 -8.26 3.47 10.09
N ARG A 98 -7.44 2.72 9.34
CA ARG A 98 -6.53 3.23 8.31
C ARG A 98 -6.87 2.77 6.91
N CYS A 99 -7.35 1.56 6.77
CA CYS A 99 -7.73 0.99 5.47
C CYS A 99 -8.88 -0.01 5.63
N LEU A 100 -9.64 -0.14 4.57
CA LEU A 100 -10.80 -0.99 4.46
C LEU A 100 -10.71 -1.81 3.19
N PHE A 101 -11.13 -3.05 3.26
CA PHE A 101 -11.31 -3.92 2.10
C PHE A 101 -12.46 -4.88 2.36
N LYS A 102 -13.34 -5.08 1.40
CA LYS A 102 -14.41 -6.08 1.48
C LYS A 102 -14.14 -7.16 0.44
N ASP A 103 -14.05 -8.40 0.89
CA ASP A 103 -13.81 -9.52 -0.01
C ASP A 103 -15.09 -9.99 -0.69
N GLU A 104 -14.95 -10.89 -1.67
CA GLU A 104 -16.07 -11.41 -2.46
C GLU A 104 -17.09 -12.21 -1.66
N GLN A 105 -16.75 -12.64 -0.46
CA GLN A 105 -17.67 -13.33 0.45
C GLN A 105 -18.43 -12.34 1.34
N GLY A 106 -18.11 -11.06 1.21
CA GLY A 106 -18.69 -9.97 1.96
C GLY A 106 -18.06 -9.74 3.33
N PHE A 107 -16.93 -10.41 3.67
CA PHE A 107 -16.20 -10.11 4.89
C PHE A 107 -15.51 -8.75 4.77
N LEU A 108 -15.69 -7.92 5.78
CA LEU A 108 -15.05 -6.62 5.87
C LEU A 108 -13.72 -6.74 6.66
N TRP A 109 -12.64 -6.47 5.99
CA TRP A 109 -11.28 -6.42 6.55
C TRP A 109 -10.96 -4.99 6.94
N VAL A 110 -10.69 -4.76 8.21
CA VAL A 110 -10.42 -3.44 8.79
C VAL A 110 -8.98 -3.40 9.28
N GLY A 111 -8.16 -2.62 8.62
CA GLY A 111 -6.78 -2.36 9.06
C GLY A 111 -6.73 -1.13 9.95
N THR A 112 -6.09 -1.26 11.10
CA THR A 112 -6.06 -0.22 12.13
C THR A 112 -4.65 0.32 12.40
N PHE A 113 -4.59 1.42 13.13
CA PHE A 113 -3.35 1.95 13.69
C PHE A 113 -3.21 1.51 15.14
N GLY A 114 -2.50 0.41 15.37
CA GLY A 114 -2.23 -0.11 16.71
C GLY A 114 -3.10 -1.28 17.15
N GLY A 115 -4.24 -1.56 16.48
CA GLY A 115 -5.11 -2.69 16.77
C GLY A 115 -4.89 -3.93 15.89
N GLY A 116 -4.11 -3.82 14.81
CA GLY A 116 -3.94 -4.94 13.86
C GLY A 116 -5.04 -5.00 12.81
N VAL A 117 -5.41 -6.21 12.38
CA VAL A 117 -6.47 -6.46 11.40
C VAL A 117 -7.68 -7.09 12.07
N LEU A 118 -8.83 -6.47 11.91
CA LEU A 118 -10.12 -6.98 12.35
C LEU A 118 -10.90 -7.48 11.12
N VAL A 119 -11.53 -8.63 11.23
CA VAL A 119 -12.36 -9.20 10.16
C VAL A 119 -13.77 -9.38 10.65
N TYR A 120 -14.70 -8.77 9.94
CA TYR A 120 -16.13 -8.82 10.25
C TYR A 120 -16.89 -9.61 9.19
N SER A 121 -17.88 -10.37 9.62
CA SER A 121 -18.83 -11.05 8.74
C SER A 121 -19.78 -10.07 8.06
N PRO A 122 -20.54 -10.51 7.03
CA PRO A 122 -21.53 -9.65 6.36
C PRO A 122 -22.60 -9.06 7.28
N ASP A 123 -22.87 -9.70 8.41
CA ASP A 123 -23.77 -9.23 9.47
C ASP A 123 -23.04 -8.43 10.58
N PHE A 124 -21.84 -7.96 10.30
CA PHE A 124 -21.00 -7.12 11.16
C PHE A 124 -20.63 -7.71 12.52
N LYS A 125 -20.54 -9.03 12.61
CA LYS A 125 -19.95 -9.71 13.77
C LYS A 125 -18.46 -9.88 13.55
N MET A 126 -17.64 -9.49 14.51
CA MET A 126 -16.20 -9.74 14.46
C MET A 126 -15.94 -11.25 14.53
N ILE A 127 -15.32 -11.80 13.49
CA ILE A 127 -15.03 -13.22 13.37
C ILE A 127 -13.56 -13.55 13.62
N LYS A 128 -12.67 -12.60 13.39
CA LYS A 128 -11.23 -12.77 13.63
C LYS A 128 -10.55 -11.44 13.93
N HIS A 129 -9.55 -11.51 14.79
CA HIS A 129 -8.66 -10.41 15.13
C HIS A 129 -7.21 -10.89 15.00
N PHE A 130 -6.41 -10.23 14.15
CA PHE A 130 -5.00 -10.53 13.96
C PHE A 130 -4.16 -9.40 14.57
N TYR A 131 -3.38 -9.71 15.58
CA TYR A 131 -2.54 -8.74 16.31
C TYR A 131 -1.28 -9.40 16.88
N THR A 132 -0.34 -8.60 17.35
CA THR A 132 1.01 -9.09 17.69
C THR A 132 1.03 -10.12 18.83
N ALA A 133 0.11 -10.06 19.81
CA ALA A 133 0.02 -11.06 20.85
C ALA A 133 -0.41 -12.45 20.33
N GLU A 134 -1.05 -12.51 19.14
CA GLU A 134 -1.35 -13.75 18.40
C GLU A 134 -0.36 -14.00 17.25
N GLN A 135 0.88 -13.49 17.37
CA GLN A 135 1.99 -13.69 16.44
C GLN A 135 1.82 -13.02 15.06
N PHE A 136 0.85 -12.12 14.91
CA PHE A 136 0.78 -11.31 13.70
C PHE A 136 1.97 -10.32 13.66
N PRO A 137 2.55 -10.00 12.49
CA PRO A 137 3.82 -9.28 12.43
C PRO A 137 3.78 -7.87 13.02
N SER A 138 2.64 -7.18 12.93
CA SER A 138 2.51 -5.79 13.42
C SER A 138 1.06 -5.43 13.69
N ASN A 139 0.84 -4.57 14.68
CA ASN A 139 -0.45 -3.95 14.95
C ASN A 139 -0.71 -2.70 14.09
N THR A 140 0.29 -2.23 13.36
CA THR A 140 0.14 -1.10 12.43
C THR A 140 -0.10 -1.61 11.02
N ILE A 141 -1.31 -1.39 10.51
CA ILE A 141 -1.73 -1.78 9.17
C ILE A 141 -1.78 -0.53 8.29
N ASN A 142 -1.10 -0.57 7.17
CA ASN A 142 -0.96 0.56 6.26
C ASN A 142 -1.86 0.46 5.02
N SER A 143 -2.13 -0.76 4.53
CA SER A 143 -2.99 -1.02 3.37
C SER A 143 -3.45 -2.47 3.38
N ILE A 144 -4.64 -2.73 2.84
CA ILE A 144 -5.17 -4.07 2.55
C ILE A 144 -5.58 -4.09 1.09
N TYR A 145 -5.25 -5.16 0.37
CA TYR A 145 -5.48 -5.29 -1.06
C TYR A 145 -5.90 -6.72 -1.41
N GLY A 146 -7.00 -6.87 -2.16
CA GLY A 146 -7.39 -8.14 -2.77
C GLY A 146 -6.87 -8.23 -4.20
N ASP A 147 -6.14 -9.29 -4.51
CA ASP A 147 -5.61 -9.50 -5.86
C ASP A 147 -6.57 -10.29 -6.77
N SER A 148 -6.24 -10.34 -8.06
CA SER A 148 -7.03 -11.05 -9.08
C SER A 148 -7.17 -12.56 -8.83
N LYS A 149 -6.29 -13.14 -7.98
CA LYS A 149 -6.32 -14.55 -7.54
C LYS A 149 -7.07 -14.75 -6.23
N LYS A 150 -7.78 -13.72 -5.75
CA LYS A 150 -8.56 -13.72 -4.50
C LYS A 150 -7.71 -13.88 -3.24
N ARG A 151 -6.42 -13.61 -3.31
CA ARG A 151 -5.55 -13.52 -2.14
C ARG A 151 -5.72 -12.15 -1.51
N ILE A 152 -5.60 -12.09 -0.19
CA ILE A 152 -5.66 -10.83 0.53
C ILE A 152 -4.24 -10.50 1.01
N TRP A 153 -3.77 -9.34 0.61
CA TRP A 153 -2.46 -8.81 0.95
C TRP A 153 -2.60 -7.71 1.99
N VAL A 154 -1.76 -7.76 3.01
CA VAL A 154 -1.77 -6.76 4.09
C VAL A 154 -0.39 -6.13 4.23
N ALA A 155 -0.33 -4.82 4.02
CA ALA A 155 0.85 -4.01 4.25
C ALA A 155 0.96 -3.68 5.74
N THR A 156 2.01 -4.15 6.39
CA THR A 156 2.22 -3.89 7.81
C THR A 156 3.51 -3.11 8.08
N GLY A 157 3.69 -2.66 9.33
CA GLY A 157 4.93 -2.05 9.77
C GLY A 157 6.13 -3.00 9.80
N GLU A 158 5.91 -4.33 9.80
CA GLU A 158 6.94 -5.35 10.03
C GLU A 158 6.87 -6.54 9.04
N GLY A 159 6.32 -6.32 7.84
CA GLY A 159 6.27 -7.29 6.77
C GLY A 159 5.08 -7.14 5.84
N LEU A 160 5.14 -7.86 4.73
CA LEU A 160 4.02 -8.07 3.81
C LEU A 160 3.35 -9.39 4.18
N VAL A 161 2.06 -9.36 4.46
CA VAL A 161 1.28 -10.56 4.80
C VAL A 161 0.40 -10.95 3.61
N CYS A 162 0.32 -12.25 3.33
CA CYS A 162 -0.54 -12.82 2.31
C CYS A 162 -1.44 -13.90 2.90
N PHE A 163 -2.74 -13.70 2.81
CA PHE A 163 -3.74 -14.74 3.01
C PHE A 163 -4.06 -15.37 1.66
N PRO A 164 -3.79 -16.67 1.46
CA PRO A 164 -3.95 -17.32 0.15
C PRO A 164 -5.41 -17.44 -0.29
N SER A 165 -6.34 -17.32 0.64
CA SER A 165 -7.78 -17.31 0.39
C SER A 165 -8.50 -16.66 1.57
N PRO A 166 -9.59 -15.92 1.35
CA PRO A 166 -10.40 -15.36 2.44
C PRO A 166 -11.01 -16.44 3.36
N ASN A 167 -11.24 -17.65 2.85
CA ASN A 167 -11.71 -18.79 3.63
C ASN A 167 -10.65 -19.41 4.53
N ASN A 168 -9.39 -19.20 4.20
CA ASN A 168 -8.27 -19.76 4.95
C ASN A 168 -7.59 -18.65 5.73
N MET A 169 -7.92 -18.52 7.00
CA MET A 169 -7.34 -17.52 7.90
C MET A 169 -5.86 -17.80 8.26
N LYS A 170 -5.21 -18.77 7.59
CA LYS A 170 -3.77 -18.93 7.64
C LYS A 170 -3.12 -17.94 6.69
N TYR A 171 -1.97 -17.41 7.08
CA TYR A 171 -1.24 -16.41 6.31
C TYR A 171 0.24 -16.74 6.23
N GLN A 172 0.87 -16.20 5.22
CA GLN A 172 2.33 -16.16 5.06
C GLN A 172 2.82 -14.74 5.31
N VAL A 173 3.97 -14.61 5.96
CA VAL A 173 4.62 -13.31 6.19
C VAL A 173 5.91 -13.26 5.38
N PHE A 174 6.10 -12.19 4.63
CA PHE A 174 7.33 -11.91 3.91
C PHE A 174 8.08 -10.78 4.62
N LYS A 175 9.34 -11.03 4.95
CA LYS A 175 10.26 -10.11 5.62
C LYS A 175 11.56 -9.97 4.82
N ARG A 176 12.55 -9.28 5.38
CA ARG A 176 13.86 -9.12 4.72
C ARG A 176 14.53 -10.44 4.37
N GLY A 177 14.41 -11.47 5.22
CA GLY A 177 14.94 -12.82 4.96
C GLY A 177 14.33 -13.49 3.74
N ASP A 178 13.16 -13.07 3.30
CA ASP A 178 12.43 -13.59 2.15
C ASP A 178 12.68 -12.76 0.87
N GLY A 179 13.62 -11.83 0.92
CA GLY A 179 14.02 -11.00 -0.23
C GLY A 179 13.43 -9.59 -0.29
N LEU A 180 12.60 -9.18 0.66
CA LEU A 180 12.20 -7.78 0.81
C LEU A 180 13.38 -6.93 1.29
N GLU A 181 13.66 -5.81 0.62
CA GLU A 181 14.69 -4.88 1.09
C GLU A 181 14.28 -4.16 2.38
N ASN A 182 13.01 -3.86 2.53
CA ASN A 182 12.47 -3.20 3.71
C ASN A 182 11.14 -3.82 4.14
N ALA A 183 11.00 -4.14 5.43
CA ALA A 183 9.79 -4.76 5.97
C ALA A 183 8.65 -3.77 6.25
N HIS A 184 8.90 -2.47 6.25
CA HIS A 184 7.85 -1.47 6.48
C HIS A 184 7.11 -1.18 5.17
N ILE A 185 6.02 -1.89 4.92
CA ILE A 185 5.23 -1.80 3.70
C ILE A 185 4.20 -0.67 3.85
N ARG A 186 4.06 0.16 2.82
CA ARG A 186 3.18 1.34 2.83
C ARG A 186 1.92 1.17 2.02
N ALA A 187 2.04 0.73 0.78
CA ALA A 187 0.91 0.54 -0.12
C ALA A 187 1.15 -0.68 -1.01
N ILE A 188 0.08 -1.28 -1.52
CA ILE A 188 0.10 -2.50 -2.33
C ILE A 188 -0.75 -2.27 -3.58
N MET A 189 -0.26 -2.74 -4.73
CA MET A 189 -1.00 -2.75 -6.00
C MET A 189 -0.61 -3.99 -6.81
N GLU A 190 -1.58 -4.60 -7.48
CA GLU A 190 -1.36 -5.62 -8.50
C GLU A 190 -1.23 -4.97 -9.87
N ASP A 191 -0.30 -5.46 -10.70
CA ASP A 191 -0.23 -5.06 -12.11
C ASP A 191 -1.02 -5.99 -13.02
N ALA A 192 -1.13 -5.63 -14.31
CA ALA A 192 -1.88 -6.39 -15.30
C ALA A 192 -1.36 -7.84 -15.50
N SER A 193 -0.14 -8.16 -15.09
CA SER A 193 0.46 -9.50 -15.15
C SER A 193 0.29 -10.29 -13.84
N GLY A 194 -0.43 -9.76 -12.84
CA GLY A 194 -0.69 -10.41 -11.55
C GLY A 194 0.50 -10.40 -10.60
N ARG A 195 1.46 -9.47 -10.78
CA ARG A 195 2.57 -9.24 -9.87
C ARG A 195 2.19 -8.21 -8.82
N ILE A 196 2.63 -8.41 -7.59
CA ILE A 196 2.31 -7.52 -6.48
C ILE A 196 3.44 -6.53 -6.26
N TRP A 197 3.12 -5.27 -6.39
CA TRP A 197 4.01 -4.14 -6.16
C TRP A 197 3.72 -3.51 -4.80
N CYS A 198 4.75 -3.24 -4.03
CA CYS A 198 4.61 -2.56 -2.75
C CYS A 198 5.62 -1.41 -2.63
N SER A 199 5.14 -0.27 -2.15
CA SER A 199 6.01 0.79 -1.68
C SER A 199 6.46 0.52 -0.25
N THR A 200 7.68 0.89 0.07
CA THR A 200 8.32 0.68 1.38
C THR A 200 9.03 1.94 1.84
N ASN A 201 9.58 1.94 3.05
CA ASN A 201 10.41 3.06 3.52
C ASN A 201 11.73 3.23 2.76
N LYS A 202 12.15 2.25 1.93
CA LYS A 202 13.43 2.28 1.20
C LYS A 202 13.30 2.25 -0.32
N GLY A 203 12.10 2.16 -0.85
CA GLY A 203 11.87 2.05 -2.29
C GLY A 203 10.63 1.24 -2.61
N ILE A 204 10.67 0.55 -3.74
CA ILE A 204 9.55 -0.25 -4.25
C ILE A 204 10.01 -1.70 -4.38
N SER A 205 9.18 -2.63 -3.95
CA SER A 205 9.41 -4.08 -4.11
C SER A 205 8.33 -4.70 -4.97
N CYS A 206 8.70 -5.63 -5.86
CA CYS A 206 7.80 -6.39 -6.70
C CYS A 206 7.91 -7.87 -6.37
N TYR A 207 6.81 -8.48 -5.94
CA TYR A 207 6.74 -9.91 -5.69
C TYR A 207 6.39 -10.68 -6.98
N ILE A 208 7.24 -11.63 -7.33
CA ILE A 208 7.07 -12.52 -8.47
C ILE A 208 6.65 -13.91 -7.96
N ALA A 209 5.37 -14.22 -8.06
CA ALA A 209 4.79 -15.45 -7.50
C ALA A 209 5.43 -16.74 -8.04
N VAL A 210 5.74 -16.80 -9.35
CA VAL A 210 6.35 -17.98 -9.98
C VAL A 210 7.73 -18.32 -9.40
N LYS A 211 8.48 -17.28 -8.97
CA LYS A 211 9.81 -17.41 -8.39
C LYS A 211 9.79 -17.42 -6.86
N ASN A 212 8.65 -17.10 -6.26
CA ASN A 212 8.50 -16.84 -4.81
C ASN A 212 9.59 -15.88 -4.29
N SER A 213 9.86 -14.81 -5.02
CA SER A 213 10.96 -13.90 -4.75
C SER A 213 10.58 -12.43 -5.02
N PHE A 214 11.37 -11.52 -4.49
CA PHE A 214 11.18 -10.09 -4.67
C PHE A 214 12.25 -9.48 -5.58
N TYR A 215 11.85 -8.53 -6.42
CA TYR A 215 12.71 -7.55 -7.03
C TYR A 215 12.54 -6.23 -6.31
N ASN A 216 13.66 -5.61 -5.93
CA ASN A 216 13.66 -4.35 -5.19
C ASN A 216 14.24 -3.24 -6.05
N TYR A 217 13.62 -2.08 -5.99
CA TYR A 217 13.97 -0.87 -6.74
C TYR A 217 14.19 0.27 -5.75
N GLY A 218 15.38 0.83 -5.76
CA GLY A 218 15.80 1.86 -4.85
C GLY A 218 16.30 3.11 -5.58
N ARG A 219 17.12 3.90 -4.87
CA ARG A 219 17.69 5.15 -5.38
C ARG A 219 18.45 4.98 -6.70
N TRP A 220 19.19 3.88 -6.84
CA TRP A 220 19.99 3.59 -8.03
C TRP A 220 19.15 3.24 -9.26
N ASP A 221 17.91 2.82 -9.05
CA ASP A 221 16.91 2.55 -10.08
C ASP A 221 16.08 3.79 -10.41
N GLY A 222 16.39 4.94 -9.82
CA GLY A 222 15.66 6.21 -10.02
C GLY A 222 14.42 6.36 -9.13
N VAL A 223 14.21 5.46 -8.15
CA VAL A 223 13.13 5.60 -7.17
C VAL A 223 13.56 6.60 -6.09
N PRO A 224 12.85 7.71 -5.91
CA PRO A 224 13.17 8.65 -4.85
C PRO A 224 12.95 7.98 -3.48
N ILE A 225 14.01 7.95 -2.66
CA ILE A 225 13.89 7.45 -1.28
C ILE A 225 13.30 8.55 -0.42
N VAL A 226 12.00 8.79 -0.54
CA VAL A 226 11.33 9.78 0.31
C VAL A 226 9.94 9.28 0.65
N GLY A 227 9.79 8.85 1.89
CA GLY A 227 8.55 8.68 2.62
C GLY A 227 7.29 8.40 1.81
N PHE A 228 7.17 7.20 1.22
CA PHE A 228 5.91 6.80 0.62
C PHE A 228 4.79 6.83 1.67
N MET A 229 3.62 7.25 1.26
CA MET A 229 2.45 7.39 2.12
C MET A 229 1.68 6.06 2.20
N SER A 230 1.13 5.76 3.37
CA SER A 230 0.32 4.56 3.60
C SER A 230 -0.94 4.58 2.74
N GLY A 231 -1.21 3.48 2.03
CA GLY A 231 -2.37 3.34 1.16
C GLY A 231 -2.35 4.19 -0.12
N SER A 232 -1.33 5.03 -0.32
CA SER A 232 -1.28 5.96 -1.46
C SER A 232 -0.75 5.28 -2.71
N VAL A 233 -1.65 4.69 -3.46
CA VAL A 233 -1.36 4.01 -4.73
C VAL A 233 -2.55 4.07 -5.67
N THR A 234 -2.28 4.18 -6.97
CA THR A 234 -3.27 4.07 -8.04
C THR A 234 -2.61 3.61 -9.34
N HIS A 235 -3.41 3.28 -10.35
CA HIS A 235 -2.96 3.00 -11.70
C HIS A 235 -3.78 3.78 -12.72
N ASP A 236 -3.21 4.01 -13.91
CA ASP A 236 -3.93 4.55 -15.05
C ASP A 236 -4.38 3.45 -16.02
N TYR A 237 -5.10 3.86 -17.07
CA TYR A 237 -5.58 2.95 -18.13
C TYR A 237 -4.45 2.34 -18.98
N ASP A 238 -3.28 2.96 -19.00
CA ASP A 238 -2.08 2.46 -19.68
C ASP A 238 -1.29 1.46 -18.84
N GLY A 239 -1.77 1.12 -17.64
CA GLY A 239 -1.14 0.20 -16.71
C GLY A 239 0.06 0.78 -15.96
N ASN A 240 0.27 2.09 -15.99
CA ASN A 240 1.28 2.72 -15.13
C ASN A 240 0.81 2.72 -13.68
N ILE A 241 1.72 2.41 -12.76
CA ILE A 241 1.49 2.48 -11.33
C ILE A 241 2.03 3.80 -10.79
N TYR A 242 1.28 4.38 -9.86
CA TYR A 242 1.63 5.62 -9.16
C TYR A 242 1.65 5.38 -7.66
N PHE A 243 2.79 5.59 -7.01
CA PHE A 243 2.90 5.61 -5.55
C PHE A 243 3.07 7.05 -5.06
N GLY A 244 2.21 7.47 -4.14
CA GLY A 244 2.29 8.78 -3.51
C GLY A 244 3.38 8.83 -2.43
N SER A 245 4.09 9.95 -2.37
CA SER A 245 5.10 10.23 -1.36
C SER A 245 4.96 11.66 -0.83
N LEU A 246 5.68 11.99 0.25
CA LEU A 246 5.71 13.34 0.82
C LEU A 246 6.15 14.43 -0.17
N ASN A 247 6.96 14.07 -1.17
CA ASN A 247 7.55 15.02 -2.12
C ASN A 247 7.02 14.85 -3.56
N GLY A 248 5.89 14.15 -3.74
CA GLY A 248 5.28 13.97 -5.05
C GLY A 248 4.91 12.53 -5.38
N LEU A 249 4.87 12.20 -6.67
CA LEU A 249 4.44 10.91 -7.18
C LEU A 249 5.60 10.16 -7.83
N CYS A 250 5.72 8.87 -7.53
CA CYS A 250 6.57 7.95 -8.26
C CYS A 250 5.71 7.21 -9.29
N ARG A 251 5.91 7.49 -10.58
CA ARG A 251 5.22 6.82 -11.69
C ARG A 251 6.17 5.89 -12.42
N PHE A 252 5.71 4.69 -12.73
CA PHE A 252 6.44 3.74 -13.58
C PHE A 252 5.50 2.80 -14.32
N ASN A 253 6.00 2.26 -15.43
CA ASN A 253 5.34 1.16 -16.13
C ASN A 253 5.98 -0.16 -15.71
N PRO A 254 5.22 -1.11 -15.11
CA PRO A 254 5.74 -2.40 -14.63
C PRO A 254 6.50 -3.21 -15.68
N GLU A 255 6.00 -3.27 -16.90
CA GLU A 255 6.61 -4.04 -17.99
C GLU A 255 7.96 -3.44 -18.41
N MET A 256 8.03 -2.10 -18.52
CA MET A 256 9.27 -1.42 -18.91
C MET A 256 10.35 -1.53 -17.85
N VAL A 257 9.96 -1.50 -16.57
CA VAL A 257 10.91 -1.60 -15.46
C VAL A 257 11.52 -2.99 -15.37
N LEU A 258 10.73 -4.04 -15.61
CA LEU A 258 11.21 -5.43 -15.58
C LEU A 258 12.03 -5.80 -16.82
N ALA A 259 11.70 -5.26 -18.00
CA ALA A 259 12.44 -5.51 -19.24
C ALA A 259 13.87 -4.94 -19.21
N LYS A 260 14.14 -3.90 -18.44
CA LYS A 260 15.46 -3.27 -18.30
C LYS A 260 16.47 -4.05 -17.46
N ARG A 261 16.09 -5.14 -16.82
CA ARG A 261 16.99 -5.97 -16.01
C ARG A 261 17.71 -7.05 -16.84
N GLU A 262 18.50 -6.63 -17.81
CA GLU A 262 19.64 -7.43 -18.22
C GLU A 262 20.69 -7.32 -17.10
N ALA A 263 21.05 -8.46 -16.53
CA ALA A 263 22.08 -8.45 -15.49
C ALA A 263 23.38 -7.87 -16.06
N PRO A 264 23.98 -6.86 -15.43
CA PRO A 264 25.28 -6.38 -15.88
C PRO A 264 26.26 -7.55 -15.79
N SER A 265 26.99 -7.79 -16.90
CA SER A 265 28.08 -8.76 -16.89
C SER A 265 29.19 -8.21 -16.01
N ALA A 266 29.40 -8.84 -14.85
CA ALA A 266 30.52 -8.50 -14.01
C ALA A 266 31.77 -9.14 -14.61
N ILE A 267 32.73 -8.31 -15.03
CA ILE A 267 34.06 -8.77 -15.46
C ILE A 267 35.03 -8.50 -14.31
N MET A 268 35.63 -9.57 -13.79
CA MET A 268 36.68 -9.44 -12.79
C MET A 268 37.95 -8.98 -13.51
N THR A 269 38.34 -7.70 -13.35
CA THR A 269 39.52 -7.12 -13.99
C THR A 269 40.80 -7.20 -13.16
N GLY A 270 40.69 -7.59 -11.89
CA GLY A 270 41.85 -7.79 -11.02
C GLY A 270 41.47 -8.32 -9.64
N LEU A 271 42.36 -9.05 -9.02
CA LEU A 271 42.29 -9.54 -7.64
C LEU A 271 43.44 -8.94 -6.82
N ARG A 272 43.12 -8.24 -5.74
CA ARG A 272 44.11 -7.82 -4.75
C ARG A 272 44.03 -8.70 -3.53
N ILE A 273 45.11 -9.39 -3.20
CA ILE A 273 45.22 -10.19 -1.99
C ILE A 273 45.95 -9.35 -0.93
N PHE A 274 45.28 -9.06 0.18
CA PHE A 274 45.87 -8.43 1.33
C PHE A 274 46.42 -9.48 2.28
N VAL A 275 47.74 -9.50 2.47
CA VAL A 275 48.38 -10.38 3.46
C VAL A 275 48.56 -9.57 4.75
N PRO A 276 48.26 -10.15 5.94
CA PRO A 276 48.51 -9.49 7.23
C PRO A 276 49.99 -8.99 7.35
N ILE A 277 50.18 -7.84 8.00
CA ILE A 277 51.49 -7.20 8.14
C ILE A 277 52.57 -8.11 8.75
N SER A 278 52.14 -9.10 9.57
CA SER A 278 53.02 -10.12 10.15
C SER A 278 53.65 -11.12 9.15
N GLU A 279 53.13 -11.18 7.93
CA GLU A 279 53.58 -12.14 6.89
C GLU A 279 54.12 -11.46 5.64
N ARG A 280 54.31 -10.14 5.64
CA ARG A 280 54.90 -9.43 4.49
C ARG A 280 56.37 -9.73 4.32
N LYS A 281 56.70 -10.70 3.49
CA LYS A 281 57.93 -10.68 2.72
C LYS A 281 57.69 -9.86 1.46
N SER A 282 58.50 -8.82 1.32
CA SER A 282 58.41 -7.72 0.35
C SER A 282 58.33 -8.16 -1.11
N GLU A 283 57.07 -8.35 -1.62
CA GLU A 283 56.76 -8.21 -3.05
C GLU A 283 55.26 -8.25 -3.23
N GLU A 284 54.68 -7.08 -3.61
CA GLU A 284 53.33 -7.03 -4.14
C GLU A 284 53.33 -7.66 -5.54
N LYS A 285 52.80 -8.88 -5.68
CA LYS A 285 52.51 -9.43 -7.00
C LYS A 285 51.06 -9.09 -7.37
N MET A 286 50.91 -8.23 -8.36
CA MET A 286 49.64 -8.03 -9.04
C MET A 286 49.42 -9.22 -10.01
N ILE A 287 48.41 -10.04 -9.79
CA ILE A 287 48.04 -11.12 -10.70
C ILE A 287 47.01 -10.53 -11.68
N GLU A 288 47.40 -10.30 -12.92
CA GLU A 288 46.47 -10.02 -14.01
C GLU A 288 45.83 -11.32 -14.49
N LEU A 289 44.52 -11.41 -14.36
CA LEU A 289 43.74 -12.55 -14.88
C LEU A 289 43.39 -12.28 -16.35
N HIS A 290 44.19 -12.80 -17.26
CA HIS A 290 43.86 -12.81 -18.69
C HIS A 290 42.98 -14.04 -19.00
N GLY A 291 41.78 -13.79 -19.51
CA GLY A 291 40.97 -14.81 -20.14
C GLY A 291 40.03 -15.64 -19.25
N CYS A 292 39.56 -15.10 -18.11
CA CYS A 292 38.44 -15.73 -17.41
C CYS A 292 37.12 -15.55 -18.19
N PRO A 293 36.38 -16.63 -18.52
CA PRO A 293 35.06 -16.52 -19.09
C PRO A 293 34.10 -15.85 -18.11
N ALA A 294 33.21 -15.04 -18.65
CA ALA A 294 32.18 -14.36 -17.86
C ALA A 294 31.42 -15.38 -17.00
N VAL A 295 31.39 -15.17 -15.70
CA VAL A 295 30.53 -15.96 -14.79
C VAL A 295 29.11 -15.48 -15.03
N ARG A 296 28.25 -16.37 -15.58
CA ARG A 296 26.82 -16.13 -15.80
C ARG A 296 26.04 -16.29 -14.52
#